data_2a47a3d0342d6d7afab8945f1b25cb9c
#
_entry.id   2a47a3d0342d6d7afab8945f1b25cb9c
#
_cell.length_a   1.000
_cell.length_b   1.000
_cell.length_c   1.000
_cell.angle_alpha   90.00
_cell.angle_beta   90.00
_cell.angle_gamma   90.00
#
_symmetry.space_group_name_H-M   'P 1'
#
loop_
_entity.id
_entity.type
_entity.pdbx_description
1 polymer ?
#
loop_
_entity_poly.entity_id
_entity_poly.type
_entity_poly.pdbx_seq_one_letter_code
_entity_poly.pdbx_strand_id
1 'polypeptide(L)'
;MVKIKTKKQLTLPQLIEWAWDNPDLSRNKRFVSENKDFPYFNQYVIFNEVSYAEIENSYCYGRNDLFTVEVEEEITEDTVIPKLMTTFKKTYLKDDFGYQRVRIDENYPIKLMLNKAEAHEEPIETLHVVNDDGTHTLIWRDGRLVE
;
A
#
# COMPACT_ATOMS: atom_id res chain seq x y z
N MET A 1 1.14 15.23 -5.86
CA MET A 1 0.23 14.33 -5.11
C MET A 1 1.04 13.37 -4.25
N VAL A 2 0.53 13.03 -3.10
CA VAL A 2 1.18 12.08 -2.21
C VAL A 2 1.09 10.67 -2.79
N LYS A 3 2.20 9.94 -2.73
CA LYS A 3 2.27 8.56 -3.20
C LYS A 3 2.51 7.63 -2.02
N ILE A 4 2.00 6.42 -2.13
CA ILE A 4 2.14 5.39 -1.11
C ILE A 4 2.76 4.15 -1.75
N LYS A 5 3.63 3.48 -1.00
CA LYS A 5 4.18 2.18 -1.39
C LYS A 5 3.27 1.08 -0.86
N THR A 6 2.78 0.26 -1.76
CA THR A 6 1.96 -0.90 -1.41
C THR A 6 2.57 -2.17 -2.01
N LYS A 7 2.25 -3.31 -1.42
CA LYS A 7 2.66 -4.61 -1.95
C LYS A 7 1.52 -5.19 -2.76
N LYS A 8 1.83 -5.61 -4.00
CA LYS A 8 0.89 -6.33 -4.86
C LYS A 8 1.42 -7.70 -5.18
N GLN A 9 0.53 -8.66 -5.34
CA GLN A 9 0.84 -10.00 -5.80
C GLN A 9 0.49 -10.12 -7.28
N LEU A 10 1.47 -10.53 -8.08
CA LEU A 10 1.35 -10.64 -9.52
C LEU A 10 1.66 -12.07 -9.97
N THR A 11 0.95 -12.54 -10.98
CA THR A 11 1.31 -13.76 -11.71
C THR A 11 2.57 -13.53 -12.52
N LEU A 12 3.20 -14.59 -13.04
CA LEU A 12 4.43 -14.45 -13.83
C LEU A 12 4.25 -13.51 -15.06
N PRO A 13 3.21 -13.65 -15.89
CA PRO A 13 3.00 -12.71 -16.99
C PRO A 13 2.81 -11.26 -16.52
N GLN A 14 2.06 -11.06 -15.45
CA GLN A 14 1.85 -9.73 -14.87
C GLN A 14 3.14 -9.13 -14.30
N LEU A 15 3.99 -9.95 -13.69
CA LEU A 15 5.28 -9.53 -13.16
C LEU A 15 6.19 -9.04 -14.30
N ILE A 16 6.26 -9.78 -15.39
CA ILE A 16 7.10 -9.42 -16.54
C ILE A 16 6.62 -8.10 -17.15
N GLU A 17 5.33 -7.96 -17.36
CA GLU A 17 4.75 -6.73 -17.89
C GLU A 17 5.00 -5.53 -16.97
N TRP A 18 4.76 -5.71 -15.67
CA TRP A 18 5.02 -4.68 -14.68
C TRP A 18 6.49 -4.26 -14.66
N ALA A 19 7.41 -5.24 -14.72
CA ALA A 19 8.84 -4.97 -14.67
C ALA A 19 9.32 -4.17 -15.90
N TRP A 20 8.79 -4.47 -17.07
CA TRP A 20 9.12 -3.74 -18.28
C TRP A 20 8.54 -2.32 -18.28
N ASP A 21 7.41 -2.12 -17.64
CA ASP A 21 6.80 -0.79 -17.46
C ASP A 21 7.50 0.02 -16.35
N ASN A 22 8.24 -0.65 -15.47
CA ASN A 22 8.92 -0.02 -14.33
C ASN A 22 10.39 -0.44 -14.25
N PRO A 23 11.22 -0.12 -15.25
CA PRO A 23 12.60 -0.58 -15.30
C PRO A 23 13.46 -0.10 -14.12
N ASP A 24 13.19 1.09 -13.60
CA ASP A 24 13.94 1.63 -12.46
C ASP A 24 13.69 0.84 -11.17
N LEU A 25 12.54 0.17 -11.06
CA LEU A 25 12.17 -0.61 -9.88
C LEU A 25 12.50 -2.11 -10.04
N SER A 26 12.72 -2.57 -11.27
CA SER A 26 12.89 -4.01 -11.55
C SER A 26 14.29 -4.39 -12.03
N ARG A 27 15.02 -3.48 -12.67
CA ARG A 27 16.34 -3.77 -13.25
C ARG A 27 17.32 -4.21 -12.16
N ASN A 28 18.07 -5.28 -12.44
CA ASN A 28 19.03 -5.90 -11.51
C ASN A 28 18.38 -6.40 -10.20
N LYS A 29 17.09 -6.70 -10.23
CA LYS A 29 16.36 -7.18 -9.06
C LYS A 29 15.85 -8.60 -9.27
N ARG A 30 15.71 -9.30 -8.16
CA ARG A 30 15.29 -10.69 -8.08
C ARG A 30 13.94 -10.75 -7.37
N PHE A 31 13.00 -11.45 -7.99
CA PHE A 31 11.66 -11.67 -7.43
C PHE A 31 11.46 -13.15 -7.17
N VAL A 32 10.87 -13.47 -6.02
CA VAL A 32 10.67 -14.84 -5.55
C VAL A 32 9.18 -15.12 -5.48
N SER A 33 8.77 -16.28 -6.02
CA SER A 33 7.40 -16.75 -5.78
C SER A 33 7.38 -17.61 -4.53
N GLU A 34 6.33 -17.45 -3.73
CA GLU A 34 6.05 -18.34 -2.62
C GLU A 34 5.08 -19.42 -3.10
N ASN A 35 5.52 -20.68 -3.09
CA ASN A 35 4.65 -21.82 -3.35
C ASN A 35 4.33 -22.51 -2.03
N LYS A 36 3.07 -22.39 -1.59
CA LYS A 36 2.62 -22.97 -0.32
C LYS A 36 2.60 -24.48 -0.33
N ASP A 37 2.39 -25.08 -1.50
CA ASP A 37 2.31 -26.53 -1.66
C ASP A 37 3.71 -27.17 -1.69
N PHE A 38 4.71 -26.43 -2.17
CA PHE A 38 6.09 -26.88 -2.30
C PHE A 38 7.05 -25.81 -1.76
N PRO A 39 7.12 -25.60 -0.44
CA PRO A 39 7.89 -24.49 0.14
C PRO A 39 9.41 -24.58 -0.09
N TYR A 40 9.92 -25.75 -0.50
CA TYR A 40 11.33 -25.93 -0.82
C TYR A 40 11.71 -25.56 -2.25
N PHE A 41 10.74 -25.26 -3.09
CA PHE A 41 10.94 -24.92 -4.50
C PHE A 41 10.60 -23.47 -4.76
N ASN A 42 11.40 -22.58 -4.19
CA ASN A 42 11.26 -21.16 -4.49
C ASN A 42 11.67 -20.92 -5.95
N GLN A 43 10.82 -20.24 -6.67
CA GLN A 43 11.05 -19.85 -8.05
C GLN A 43 11.53 -18.42 -8.10
N TYR A 44 12.57 -18.15 -8.90
CA TYR A 44 13.19 -16.84 -9.00
C TYR A 44 13.09 -16.31 -10.41
N VAL A 45 12.77 -15.03 -10.52
CA VAL A 45 12.84 -14.29 -11.76
C VAL A 45 13.75 -13.10 -11.54
N ILE A 46 14.74 -12.93 -12.40
CA ILE A 46 15.69 -11.81 -12.36
C ILE A 46 15.49 -10.98 -13.62
N PHE A 47 15.47 -9.66 -13.47
CA PHE A 47 15.54 -8.74 -14.59
C PHE A 47 16.95 -8.18 -14.65
N ASN A 48 17.66 -8.47 -15.75
CA ASN A 48 19.07 -8.10 -15.88
C ASN A 48 19.25 -6.60 -16.21
N GLU A 49 20.50 -6.20 -16.49
CA GLU A 49 20.87 -4.81 -16.77
C GLU A 49 20.10 -4.19 -17.96
N VAL A 50 19.67 -5.02 -18.91
CA VAL A 50 18.92 -4.59 -20.10
C VAL A 50 17.44 -4.92 -19.98
N SER A 51 16.96 -5.23 -18.77
CA SER A 51 15.55 -5.54 -18.45
C SER A 51 15.02 -6.83 -19.08
N TYR A 52 15.91 -7.75 -19.49
CA TYR A 52 15.48 -9.07 -19.92
C TYR A 52 15.15 -9.94 -18.70
N ALA A 53 14.04 -10.66 -18.78
CA ALA A 53 13.63 -11.58 -17.73
C ALA A 53 14.42 -12.88 -17.82
N GLU A 54 15.12 -13.23 -16.74
CA GLU A 54 15.80 -14.50 -16.59
C GLU A 54 15.09 -15.34 -15.54
N ILE A 55 14.60 -16.52 -15.95
CA ILE A 55 13.90 -17.42 -15.06
C ILE A 55 14.91 -18.44 -14.53
N GLU A 56 15.21 -18.34 -13.24
CA GLU A 56 16.09 -19.28 -12.56
C GLU A 56 15.32 -20.52 -12.15
N ASN A 57 15.96 -21.65 -12.26
CA ASN A 57 15.47 -23.00 -11.98
C ASN A 57 14.63 -23.60 -13.09
N SER A 58 14.86 -24.88 -13.31
CA SER A 58 14.20 -25.70 -14.32
C SER A 58 12.75 -26.07 -13.94
N TYR A 59 12.19 -25.43 -12.93
CA TYR A 59 10.87 -25.75 -12.43
C TYR A 59 9.78 -25.03 -13.22
N CYS A 60 8.65 -25.67 -13.35
CA CYS A 60 7.50 -25.14 -14.05
C CYS A 60 6.82 -24.06 -13.21
N TYR A 61 6.35 -22.99 -13.89
CA TYR A 61 5.56 -21.95 -13.26
C TYR A 61 4.09 -22.22 -13.49
N GLY A 62 3.34 -22.25 -12.41
CA GLY A 62 1.89 -22.41 -12.48
C GLY A 62 1.18 -21.08 -12.66
N ARG A 63 -0.06 -21.18 -13.13
CA ARG A 63 -0.95 -20.01 -13.28
C ARG A 63 -1.14 -19.24 -11.98
N ASN A 64 -1.12 -19.95 -10.85
CA ASN A 64 -1.43 -19.43 -9.53
C ASN A 64 -0.18 -19.07 -8.71
N ASP A 65 1.01 -19.19 -9.28
CA ASP A 65 2.23 -18.75 -8.60
C ASP A 65 2.28 -17.24 -8.58
N LEU A 66 2.46 -16.67 -7.39
CA LEU A 66 2.39 -15.23 -7.18
C LEU A 66 3.73 -14.66 -6.72
N PHE A 67 4.08 -13.52 -7.28
CA PHE A 67 5.27 -12.75 -6.93
C PHE A 67 4.84 -11.45 -6.25
N THR A 68 5.51 -11.08 -5.18
CA THR A 68 5.21 -9.85 -4.46
C THR A 68 6.11 -8.73 -4.96
N VAL A 69 5.52 -7.62 -5.37
CA VAL A 69 6.23 -6.41 -5.80
C VAL A 69 5.78 -5.21 -4.97
N GLU A 70 6.68 -4.25 -4.78
CA GLU A 70 6.33 -2.95 -4.23
C GLU A 70 6.00 -2.00 -5.37
N VAL A 71 4.84 -1.37 -5.28
CA VAL A 71 4.40 -0.37 -6.26
C VAL A 71 4.16 0.96 -5.57
N GLU A 72 4.45 2.06 -6.26
CA GLU A 72 4.07 3.39 -5.83
C GLU A 72 2.78 3.77 -6.54
N GLU A 73 1.79 4.17 -5.76
CA GLU A 73 0.49 4.61 -6.27
C GLU A 73 0.19 6.00 -5.77
N GLU A 74 -0.40 6.83 -6.63
CA GLU A 74 -0.98 8.08 -6.18
C GLU A 74 -2.20 7.80 -5.30
N ILE A 75 -2.29 8.51 -4.18
CA ILE A 75 -3.38 8.32 -3.25
C ILE A 75 -4.64 9.00 -3.80
N THR A 76 -5.71 8.24 -3.89
CA THR A 76 -7.06 8.72 -4.18
C THR A 76 -7.99 8.36 -3.02
N GLU A 77 -9.22 8.83 -3.04
CA GLU A 77 -10.20 8.45 -2.00
C GLU A 77 -10.50 6.95 -1.99
N ASP A 78 -10.30 6.26 -3.11
CA ASP A 78 -10.53 4.82 -3.22
C ASP A 78 -9.32 3.99 -2.76
N THR A 79 -8.20 4.63 -2.47
CA THR A 79 -6.97 3.93 -2.05
C THR A 79 -7.17 3.27 -0.69
N VAL A 80 -6.80 1.99 -0.61
CA VAL A 80 -6.74 1.25 0.66
C VAL A 80 -5.39 1.53 1.31
N ILE A 81 -5.42 2.09 2.51
CA ILE A 81 -4.22 2.45 3.26
C ILE A 81 -3.85 1.29 4.18
N PRO A 82 -2.62 0.76 4.11
CA PRO A 82 -2.20 -0.36 4.96
C PRO A 82 -2.36 -0.08 6.45
N LYS A 83 -2.01 1.14 6.87
CA LYS A 83 -2.22 1.59 8.25
C LYS A 83 -2.62 3.05 8.22
N LEU A 84 -3.91 3.30 8.45
CA LEU A 84 -4.52 4.62 8.37
C LEU A 84 -4.69 5.19 9.77
N MET A 85 -4.15 6.39 10.00
CA MET A 85 -4.40 7.16 11.22
C MET A 85 -5.37 8.28 10.91
N THR A 86 -6.46 8.33 11.64
CA THR A 86 -7.48 9.36 11.53
C THR A 86 -7.48 10.20 12.79
N THR A 87 -7.33 11.51 12.63
CA THR A 87 -7.53 12.45 13.75
C THR A 87 -8.86 13.15 13.55
N PHE A 88 -9.64 13.23 14.60
CA PHE A 88 -10.93 13.93 14.58
C PHE A 88 -10.76 15.33 15.13
N LYS A 89 -11.66 16.24 14.78
CA LYS A 89 -11.63 17.61 15.31
C LYS A 89 -11.81 17.57 16.82
N LYS A 90 -11.14 18.50 17.51
CA LYS A 90 -11.21 18.61 18.96
C LYS A 90 -12.64 18.85 19.42
N THR A 91 -13.03 18.14 20.47
CA THR A 91 -14.29 18.33 21.16
C THR A 91 -14.02 19.02 22.50
N TYR A 92 -14.76 20.08 22.76
CA TYR A 92 -14.68 20.81 24.01
C TYR A 92 -15.91 20.54 24.83
N LEU A 93 -15.71 19.95 26.00
CA LEU A 93 -16.78 19.77 26.99
C LEU A 93 -16.82 21.01 27.87
N LYS A 94 -18.01 21.36 28.36
CA LYS A 94 -18.18 22.46 29.29
C LYS A 94 -17.33 22.18 30.56
N ASP A 95 -16.50 23.14 30.94
CA ASP A 95 -15.60 23.06 32.10
C ASP A 95 -14.47 22.00 31.97
N ASP A 96 -14.11 21.62 30.75
CA ASP A 96 -13.06 20.65 30.50
C ASP A 96 -12.02 21.18 29.50
N PHE A 97 -10.87 20.48 29.43
CA PHE A 97 -9.75 20.88 28.59
C PHE A 97 -9.93 20.51 27.11
N GLY A 98 -11.00 19.91 26.75
CA GLY A 98 -11.16 19.38 25.39
C GLY A 98 -10.24 18.20 25.11
N TYR A 99 -10.64 17.30 24.27
CA TYR A 99 -9.83 16.16 23.82
C TYR A 99 -9.95 15.97 22.34
N GLN A 100 -8.94 15.32 21.77
CA GLN A 100 -8.91 14.96 20.37
C GLN A 100 -8.80 13.45 20.26
N ARG A 101 -9.77 12.85 19.58
CA ARG A 101 -9.77 11.42 19.33
C ARG A 101 -8.87 11.10 18.14
N VAL A 102 -8.10 10.00 18.28
CA VAL A 102 -7.28 9.44 17.20
C VAL A 102 -7.66 7.98 17.05
N ARG A 103 -7.75 7.53 15.79
CA ARG A 103 -8.07 6.14 15.48
C ARG A 103 -7.06 5.61 14.47
N ILE A 104 -6.63 4.36 14.65
CA ILE A 104 -5.75 3.67 13.72
C ILE A 104 -6.45 2.42 13.22
N ASP A 105 -6.54 2.27 11.90
CA ASP A 105 -7.16 1.13 11.23
C ASP A 105 -6.19 0.52 10.22
N GLU A 106 -6.23 -0.78 10.07
CA GLU A 106 -5.42 -1.51 9.10
C GLU A 106 -6.23 -1.81 7.83
N ASN A 107 -5.58 -1.70 6.67
CA ASN A 107 -6.16 -1.99 5.35
C ASN A 107 -7.51 -1.29 5.15
N TYR A 108 -7.52 0.02 5.37
CA TYR A 108 -8.76 0.80 5.40
C TYR A 108 -8.83 1.78 4.23
N PRO A 109 -9.91 1.75 3.40
CA PRO A 109 -10.10 2.72 2.33
C PRO A 109 -10.38 4.11 2.88
N ILE A 110 -9.77 5.13 2.30
CA ILE A 110 -10.01 6.53 2.70
C ILE A 110 -11.49 6.88 2.60
N LYS A 111 -12.12 6.55 1.49
CA LYS A 111 -13.55 6.83 1.24
C LYS A 111 -14.45 6.23 2.31
N LEU A 112 -14.15 5.02 2.75
CA LEU A 112 -14.92 4.37 3.81
C LEU A 112 -14.81 5.14 5.14
N MET A 113 -13.63 5.64 5.47
CA MET A 113 -13.44 6.46 6.67
C MET A 113 -14.20 7.78 6.58
N LEU A 114 -14.15 8.46 5.43
CA LEU A 114 -14.88 9.70 5.21
C LEU A 114 -16.39 9.49 5.34
N ASN A 115 -16.92 8.43 4.73
CA ASN A 115 -18.34 8.11 4.80
C ASN A 115 -18.80 7.75 6.22
N LYS A 116 -17.97 6.98 6.93
CA LYS A 116 -18.25 6.57 8.30
C LYS A 116 -18.26 7.76 9.26
N ALA A 117 -17.31 8.67 9.10
CA ALA A 117 -17.23 9.88 9.89
C ALA A 117 -18.46 10.78 9.67
N GLU A 118 -18.90 10.91 8.42
CA GLU A 118 -20.10 11.67 8.07
C GLU A 118 -21.34 11.03 8.68
N ALA A 119 -21.48 9.70 8.58
CA ALA A 119 -22.62 8.98 9.14
C ALA A 119 -22.73 9.09 10.67
N HIS A 120 -21.61 9.19 11.36
CA HIS A 120 -21.54 9.32 12.82
C HIS A 120 -21.41 10.76 13.31
N GLU A 121 -21.46 11.72 12.40
CA GLU A 121 -21.30 13.15 12.71
C GLU A 121 -20.01 13.46 13.49
N GLU A 122 -18.93 12.72 13.19
CA GLU A 122 -17.59 12.93 13.77
C GLU A 122 -16.68 13.59 12.73
N PRO A 123 -16.49 14.93 12.77
CA PRO A 123 -15.68 15.59 11.74
C PRO A 123 -14.20 15.20 11.84
N ILE A 124 -13.64 14.84 10.68
CA ILE A 124 -12.23 14.48 10.55
C ILE A 124 -11.39 15.73 10.41
N GLU A 125 -10.29 15.81 11.14
CA GLU A 125 -9.29 16.86 10.99
C GLU A 125 -8.23 16.47 9.98
N THR A 126 -7.57 15.33 10.16
CA THR A 126 -6.52 14.86 9.25
C THR A 126 -6.57 13.35 9.07
N LEU A 127 -6.02 12.90 7.94
CA LEU A 127 -5.69 11.49 7.70
C LEU A 127 -4.20 11.38 7.41
N HIS A 128 -3.58 10.33 7.94
CA HIS A 128 -2.16 10.04 7.77
C HIS A 128 -1.95 8.57 7.41
N VAL A 129 -0.92 8.30 6.62
CA VAL A 129 -0.35 6.96 6.51
C VAL A 129 0.64 6.78 7.66
N VAL A 130 0.51 5.70 8.42
CA VAL A 130 1.51 5.31 9.41
C VAL A 130 2.52 4.42 8.71
N ASN A 131 3.77 4.88 8.62
CA ASN A 131 4.84 4.16 7.95
C ASN A 131 5.44 3.09 8.88
N ASP A 132 6.15 2.11 8.29
CA ASP A 132 6.75 1.01 9.05
C ASP A 132 7.78 1.48 10.08
N ASP A 133 8.43 2.63 9.84
CA ASP A 133 9.39 3.23 10.76
C ASP A 133 8.74 4.05 11.88
N GLY A 134 7.41 4.10 11.92
CA GLY A 134 6.64 4.85 12.91
C GLY A 134 6.38 6.30 12.55
N THR A 135 6.92 6.80 11.44
CA THR A 135 6.60 8.15 10.95
C THR A 135 5.21 8.21 10.34
N HIS A 136 4.63 9.39 10.27
CA HIS A 136 3.31 9.61 9.72
C HIS A 136 3.40 10.54 8.52
N THR A 137 2.73 10.17 7.43
CA THR A 137 2.65 10.99 6.22
C THR A 137 1.24 11.57 6.12
N LEU A 138 1.12 12.89 6.15
CA LEU A 138 -0.17 13.57 6.00
C LEU A 138 -0.70 13.37 4.57
N ILE A 139 -1.93 12.88 4.44
CA ILE A 139 -2.56 12.61 3.15
C ILE A 139 -3.88 13.36 2.91
N TRP A 140 -4.52 13.82 3.98
CA TRP A 140 -5.80 14.52 3.86
C TRP A 140 -5.96 15.55 4.98
N ARG A 141 -6.41 16.74 4.61
CA ARG A 141 -6.76 17.83 5.55
C ARG A 141 -7.64 18.84 4.84
N ASP A 142 -8.34 19.65 5.61
CA ASP A 142 -9.20 20.74 5.12
C ASP A 142 -10.22 20.25 4.07
N GLY A 143 -10.75 19.03 4.27
CA GLY A 143 -11.78 18.45 3.41
C GLY A 143 -11.29 17.86 2.09
N ARG A 144 -9.97 17.70 1.90
CA ARG A 144 -9.41 17.20 0.64
C ARG A 144 -8.05 16.50 0.83
N LEU A 145 -7.70 15.71 -0.17
CA LEU A 145 -6.36 15.11 -0.25
C LEU A 145 -5.32 16.21 -0.41
N VAL A 146 -4.17 16.03 0.25
CA VAL A 146 -3.03 16.95 0.09
C VAL A 146 -2.33 16.70 -1.23
N GLU A 147 -1.77 17.73 -1.80
CA GLU A 147 -1.02 17.66 -3.05
C GLU A 147 0.49 17.59 -2.79
#